data_6b02efc34c4dae14830d2b5795b276f4
#
_entry.id   6b02efc34c4dae14830d2b5795b276f4
#
_cell.length_a   1.000
_cell.length_b   1.000
_cell.length_c   1.000
_cell.angle_alpha   90.00
_cell.angle_beta   90.00
_cell.angle_gamma   90.00
#
_symmetry.space_group_name_H-M   'P 1'
#
loop_
_entity.id
_entity.type
_entity.pdbx_description
1 polymer ?
#
loop_
_entity_poly.entity_id
_entity_poly.type
_entity_poly.pdbx_seq_one_letter_code
_entity_poly.pdbx_strand_id
1 'polypeptide(L)'
;MEALAQNTYTMEKTLRERVIEILKELKMNKAELALRMNFSRSAVSQYLNGKYNSNPEALEEKLTEFVKEYEEHVKSETEEVKAIGRTVSGVKPKIAYFESKDYIQTIGVCKSCQENMALGIIVAKSGYGKTHALKKYAKMPRVAYIECDDTMACRDLVEAIEIQIGMSKGSGGTIWSRVNRIRDFFNANERYLLIIDEADKLINKYTQKKMEIIRGIFDQSDVGIVIAGEPRLEAEIKGNLARFANRMDFYYKLKGLSPQEVKDYMEGYDVDDAAMMEFISRATNAQTGCFRLLDRTLNNVIRILKENGQTQITMKIVNQASNMMML
;
A
#
# COMPACT_ATOMS: atom_id res chain seq x y z
N MET A 1 18.78 -48.49 31.06
CA MET A 1 19.40 -47.31 30.42
C MET A 1 18.25 -46.43 29.94
N GLU A 2 17.95 -45.47 30.77
CA GLU A 2 16.84 -44.54 30.62
C GLU A 2 17.20 -43.48 29.55
N ALA A 3 16.35 -43.33 28.55
CA ALA A 3 16.43 -42.24 27.62
C ALA A 3 15.64 -41.05 28.20
N LEU A 4 16.37 -40.01 28.59
CA LEU A 4 15.86 -38.73 29.05
C LEU A 4 15.06 -38.06 27.91
N ALA A 5 13.75 -38.04 28.09
CA ALA A 5 12.86 -37.16 27.32
C ALA A 5 13.14 -35.72 27.75
N GLN A 6 13.76 -34.94 26.88
CA GLN A 6 13.83 -33.49 27.04
C GLN A 6 12.45 -32.87 26.74
N ASN A 7 11.78 -32.55 27.81
CA ASN A 7 10.51 -31.82 27.81
C ASN A 7 10.83 -30.33 27.64
N THR A 8 10.82 -29.83 26.41
CA THR A 8 10.88 -28.38 26.11
C THR A 8 9.53 -27.76 26.40
N TYR A 9 9.35 -27.29 27.63
CA TYR A 9 8.27 -26.36 27.99
C TYR A 9 8.51 -25.04 27.24
N THR A 10 7.81 -24.83 26.13
CA THR A 10 7.59 -23.48 25.56
C THR A 10 6.64 -22.77 26.52
N MET A 11 7.17 -21.88 27.36
CA MET A 11 6.35 -20.94 28.12
C MET A 11 5.53 -20.09 27.11
N GLU A 12 4.21 -20.22 27.15
CA GLU A 12 3.33 -19.31 26.41
C GLU A 12 3.57 -17.89 26.91
N LYS A 13 4.00 -17.01 26.00
CA LYS A 13 4.25 -15.60 26.30
C LYS A 13 2.94 -14.94 26.73
N THR A 14 2.99 -14.12 27.76
CA THR A 14 1.83 -13.34 28.19
C THR A 14 1.41 -12.35 27.08
N LEU A 15 0.13 -11.96 27.03
CA LEU A 15 -0.38 -10.97 26.06
C LEU A 15 0.46 -9.68 26.06
N ARG A 16 0.92 -9.24 27.22
CA ARG A 16 1.80 -8.06 27.37
C ARG A 16 3.14 -8.21 26.66
N GLU A 17 3.80 -9.34 26.89
CA GLU A 17 5.09 -9.64 26.27
C GLU A 17 4.97 -9.73 24.75
N ARG A 18 3.89 -10.36 24.28
CA ARG A 18 3.62 -10.46 22.85
C ARG A 18 3.38 -9.11 22.20
N VAL A 19 2.57 -8.24 22.82
CA VAL A 19 2.35 -6.87 22.32
C VAL A 19 3.65 -6.06 22.31
N ILE A 20 4.48 -6.15 23.37
CA ILE A 20 5.76 -5.43 23.42
C ILE A 20 6.71 -5.90 22.30
N GLU A 21 6.72 -7.18 21.98
CA GLU A 21 7.51 -7.76 20.91
C GLU A 21 7.06 -7.23 19.54
N ILE A 22 5.75 -7.28 19.28
CA ILE A 22 5.14 -6.74 18.05
C ILE A 22 5.44 -5.24 17.89
N LEU A 23 5.35 -4.45 18.96
CA LEU A 23 5.70 -3.03 18.93
C LEU A 23 7.17 -2.78 18.54
N LYS A 24 8.09 -3.64 18.98
CA LYS A 24 9.51 -3.57 18.61
C LYS A 24 9.70 -3.93 17.13
N GLU A 25 9.04 -4.99 16.65
CA GLU A 25 9.12 -5.45 15.27
C GLU A 25 8.56 -4.38 14.31
N LEU A 26 7.42 -3.77 14.64
CA LEU A 26 6.78 -2.70 13.87
C LEU A 26 7.45 -1.33 14.07
N LYS A 27 8.43 -1.20 14.98
CA LYS A 27 9.00 0.09 15.42
C LYS A 27 7.92 1.10 15.85
N MET A 28 6.81 0.61 16.40
CA MET A 28 5.65 1.39 16.84
C MET A 28 5.79 1.75 18.32
N ASN A 29 5.46 2.99 18.70
CA ASN A 29 5.46 3.37 20.10
C ASN A 29 4.10 3.12 20.78
N LYS A 30 4.09 3.11 22.14
CA LYS A 30 2.88 2.86 22.95
C LYS A 30 1.76 3.86 22.72
N ALA A 31 2.09 5.09 22.33
CA ALA A 31 1.12 6.14 22.05
C ALA A 31 0.42 5.90 20.71
N GLU A 32 1.13 5.43 19.70
CA GLU A 32 0.57 5.03 18.42
C GLU A 32 -0.36 3.82 18.54
N LEU A 33 0.02 2.83 19.37
CA LEU A 33 -0.85 1.70 19.68
C LEU A 33 -2.15 2.17 20.36
N ALA A 34 -2.04 3.06 21.34
CA ALA A 34 -3.18 3.61 22.06
C ALA A 34 -4.17 4.34 21.11
N LEU A 35 -3.62 5.10 20.17
CA LEU A 35 -4.41 5.81 19.16
C LEU A 35 -5.14 4.82 18.23
N ARG A 36 -4.45 3.79 17.77
CA ARG A 36 -5.02 2.74 16.90
C ARG A 36 -6.17 1.99 17.56
N MET A 37 -6.07 1.76 18.86
CA MET A 37 -7.08 1.04 19.64
C MET A 37 -8.17 1.95 20.21
N ASN A 38 -8.08 3.27 20.00
CA ASN A 38 -8.97 4.28 20.61
C ASN A 38 -8.99 4.24 22.16
N PHE A 39 -7.80 4.04 22.76
CA PHE A 39 -7.60 4.09 24.20
C PHE A 39 -6.71 5.27 24.61
N SER A 40 -6.77 5.66 25.89
CA SER A 40 -5.86 6.69 26.40
C SER A 40 -4.41 6.18 26.44
N ARG A 41 -3.46 7.06 26.13
CA ARG A 41 -2.01 6.75 26.16
C ARG A 41 -1.56 6.27 27.54
N SER A 42 -2.15 6.82 28.60
CA SER A 42 -1.86 6.42 29.99
C SER A 42 -2.33 5.00 30.28
N ALA A 43 -3.53 4.61 29.83
CA ALA A 43 -4.09 3.27 30.03
C ALA A 43 -3.21 2.21 29.39
N VAL A 44 -2.87 2.36 28.11
CA VAL A 44 -2.01 1.42 27.37
C VAL A 44 -0.60 1.36 27.99
N SER A 45 -0.02 2.52 28.34
CA SER A 45 1.31 2.54 28.96
C SER A 45 1.31 1.88 30.35
N GLN A 46 0.30 2.13 31.18
CA GLN A 46 0.17 1.51 32.50
C GLN A 46 -0.04 -0.01 32.38
N TYR A 47 -0.87 -0.45 31.46
CA TYR A 47 -1.11 -1.88 31.20
C TYR A 47 0.18 -2.58 30.78
N LEU A 48 0.87 -2.08 29.76
CA LEU A 48 2.12 -2.68 29.28
C LEU A 48 3.26 -2.63 30.30
N ASN A 49 3.23 -1.69 31.26
CA ASN A 49 4.19 -1.62 32.35
C ASN A 49 3.73 -2.39 33.62
N GLY A 50 2.60 -3.08 33.60
CA GLY A 50 2.09 -3.84 34.74
C GLY A 50 1.51 -3.00 35.89
N LYS A 51 1.17 -1.73 35.63
CA LYS A 51 0.69 -0.77 36.64
C LYS A 51 -0.77 -0.33 36.42
N TYR A 52 -1.54 -1.07 35.61
CA TYR A 52 -2.93 -0.74 35.30
C TYR A 52 -3.86 -1.22 36.43
N ASN A 53 -4.59 -0.29 37.07
CA ASN A 53 -5.40 -0.57 38.25
C ASN A 53 -6.91 -0.60 37.99
N SER A 54 -7.35 -0.40 36.72
CA SER A 54 -8.76 -0.48 36.32
C SER A 54 -9.06 -1.85 35.71
N ASN A 55 -10.35 -2.17 35.45
CA ASN A 55 -10.73 -3.41 34.79
C ASN A 55 -10.05 -3.50 33.40
N PRO A 56 -9.20 -4.49 33.15
CA PRO A 56 -8.42 -4.59 31.91
C PRO A 56 -9.18 -5.23 30.75
N GLU A 57 -10.36 -5.83 30.96
CA GLU A 57 -11.06 -6.68 29.97
C GLU A 57 -11.20 -6.01 28.59
N ALA A 58 -11.75 -4.78 28.54
CA ALA A 58 -11.94 -4.06 27.29
C ALA A 58 -10.61 -3.70 26.58
N LEU A 59 -9.56 -3.46 27.34
CA LEU A 59 -8.22 -3.19 26.80
C LEU A 59 -7.56 -4.48 26.30
N GLU A 60 -7.69 -5.57 27.06
CA GLU A 60 -7.16 -6.88 26.69
C GLU A 60 -7.85 -7.46 25.45
N GLU A 61 -9.16 -7.24 25.31
CA GLU A 61 -9.90 -7.62 24.10
C GLU A 61 -9.32 -6.93 22.87
N LYS A 62 -9.10 -5.61 22.92
CA LYS A 62 -8.49 -4.84 21.82
C LYS A 62 -7.03 -5.17 21.55
N LEU A 63 -6.27 -5.47 22.59
CA LEU A 63 -4.89 -5.94 22.43
C LEU A 63 -4.84 -7.33 21.82
N THR A 64 -5.77 -8.21 22.17
CA THR A 64 -5.89 -9.54 21.58
C THR A 64 -6.30 -9.46 20.10
N GLU A 65 -7.21 -8.57 19.74
CA GLU A 65 -7.60 -8.27 18.37
C GLU A 65 -6.39 -7.78 17.55
N PHE A 66 -5.62 -6.84 18.11
CA PHE A 66 -4.39 -6.33 17.50
C PHE A 66 -3.33 -7.42 17.27
N VAL A 67 -3.12 -8.31 18.26
CA VAL A 67 -2.19 -9.43 18.14
C VAL A 67 -2.67 -10.42 17.06
N LYS A 68 -3.97 -10.73 17.02
CA LYS A 68 -4.55 -11.61 15.99
C LYS A 68 -4.38 -11.03 14.58
N GLU A 69 -4.71 -9.75 14.38
CA GLU A 69 -4.52 -9.08 13.09
C GLU A 69 -3.06 -9.14 12.63
N TYR A 70 -2.11 -8.93 13.56
CA TYR A 70 -0.69 -9.02 13.26
C TYR A 70 -0.27 -10.46 12.92
N GLU A 71 -0.69 -11.46 13.71
CA GLU A 71 -0.36 -12.86 13.47
C GLU A 71 -1.00 -13.42 12.21
N GLU A 72 -2.23 -13.01 11.88
CA GLU A 72 -2.88 -13.33 10.61
C GLU A 72 -2.12 -12.71 9.43
N HIS A 73 -1.61 -11.48 9.60
CA HIS A 73 -0.79 -10.83 8.57
C HIS A 73 0.54 -11.55 8.39
N VAL A 74 1.22 -11.91 9.48
CA VAL A 74 2.48 -12.69 9.45
C VAL A 74 2.24 -14.11 8.95
N LYS A 75 1.10 -14.73 9.31
CA LYS A 75 0.70 -16.06 8.78
C LYS A 75 0.39 -15.99 7.30
N SER A 76 -0.33 -14.96 6.83
CA SER A 76 -0.60 -14.79 5.40
C SER A 76 0.70 -14.56 4.62
N GLU A 77 1.65 -13.77 5.13
CA GLU A 77 2.98 -13.64 4.54
C GLU A 77 3.79 -14.97 4.62
N THR A 78 3.65 -15.72 5.69
CA THR A 78 4.35 -17.02 5.88
C THR A 78 3.65 -18.15 5.13
N GLU A 79 2.34 -18.13 4.96
CA GLU A 79 1.59 -19.09 4.14
C GLU A 79 1.75 -18.78 2.65
N GLU A 80 1.86 -17.51 2.26
CA GLU A 80 2.30 -17.13 0.93
C GLU A 80 3.73 -17.65 0.66
N VAL A 81 4.64 -17.54 1.62
CA VAL A 81 6.00 -18.12 1.53
C VAL A 81 5.98 -19.66 1.62
N LYS A 82 5.07 -20.28 2.37
CA LYS A 82 4.91 -21.76 2.45
C LYS A 82 4.09 -22.35 1.32
N ALA A 83 3.17 -21.60 0.70
CA ALA A 83 2.51 -21.96 -0.55
C ALA A 83 3.51 -22.03 -1.72
N ILE A 84 4.64 -21.31 -1.62
CA ILE A 84 5.82 -21.42 -2.49
C ILE A 84 6.44 -22.84 -2.42
N GLY A 85 6.23 -23.58 -1.33
CA GLY A 85 6.84 -24.92 -1.11
C GLY A 85 6.00 -26.12 -1.56
N ARG A 86 4.74 -25.95 -1.98
CA ARG A 86 3.90 -27.06 -2.46
C ARG A 86 3.69 -27.00 -3.98
N THR A 87 4.71 -27.45 -4.70
CA THR A 87 4.59 -27.74 -6.14
C THR A 87 3.60 -28.88 -6.39
N VAL A 88 2.36 -28.57 -6.60
CA VAL A 88 1.44 -29.46 -7.31
C VAL A 88 1.65 -29.15 -8.79
N SER A 89 2.18 -30.13 -9.52
CA SER A 89 2.39 -30.12 -11.00
C SER A 89 3.60 -29.36 -11.59
N GLY A 90 4.73 -29.24 -10.92
CA GLY A 90 5.99 -28.81 -11.62
C GLY A 90 6.03 -27.34 -12.12
N VAL A 91 4.96 -26.56 -11.96
CA VAL A 91 4.92 -25.15 -12.35
C VAL A 91 5.22 -24.29 -11.14
N LYS A 92 6.21 -23.39 -11.25
CA LYS A 92 6.57 -22.46 -10.18
C LYS A 92 5.33 -21.64 -9.74
N PRO A 93 5.07 -21.49 -8.42
CA PRO A 93 4.03 -20.58 -7.96
C PRO A 93 4.41 -19.14 -8.31
N LYS A 94 3.41 -18.33 -8.64
CA LYS A 94 3.59 -16.94 -9.01
C LYS A 94 4.23 -16.14 -7.87
N ILE A 95 5.14 -15.25 -8.23
CA ILE A 95 5.74 -14.29 -7.28
C ILE A 95 4.63 -13.34 -6.82
N ALA A 96 4.37 -13.31 -5.53
CA ALA A 96 3.35 -12.44 -4.93
C ALA A 96 3.75 -10.95 -5.02
N TYR A 97 5.03 -10.65 -5.17
CA TYR A 97 5.57 -9.32 -5.09
C TYR A 97 6.83 -9.16 -5.96
N PHE A 98 6.87 -8.10 -6.78
CA PHE A 98 7.99 -7.79 -7.65
C PHE A 98 8.42 -6.32 -7.50
N GLU A 99 9.67 -6.12 -7.13
CA GLU A 99 10.27 -4.79 -6.95
C GLU A 99 10.82 -4.24 -8.28
N SER A 100 9.92 -3.71 -9.11
CA SER A 100 10.34 -2.99 -10.32
C SER A 100 11.03 -1.66 -9.98
N LYS A 101 11.76 -1.09 -10.94
CA LYS A 101 12.36 0.26 -10.80
C LYS A 101 11.29 1.31 -10.47
N ASP A 102 10.14 1.22 -11.12
CA ASP A 102 9.01 2.12 -10.86
C ASP A 102 8.47 1.96 -9.43
N TYR A 103 8.43 0.73 -8.92
CA TYR A 103 8.06 0.48 -7.53
C TYR A 103 9.05 1.13 -6.55
N ILE A 104 10.35 0.87 -6.71
CA ILE A 104 11.41 1.43 -5.86
C ILE A 104 11.36 2.96 -5.85
N GLN A 105 11.21 3.58 -7.01
CA GLN A 105 11.11 5.05 -7.13
C GLN A 105 9.84 5.60 -6.47
N THR A 106 8.70 4.91 -6.64
CA THR A 106 7.43 5.30 -5.97
C THR A 106 7.58 5.29 -4.46
N ILE A 107 8.16 4.23 -3.89
CA ILE A 107 8.48 4.12 -2.46
C ILE A 107 9.45 5.23 -2.03
N GLY A 108 10.48 5.50 -2.84
CA GLY A 108 11.46 6.58 -2.59
C GLY A 108 10.80 7.97 -2.49
N VAL A 109 9.87 8.29 -3.40
CA VAL A 109 9.11 9.55 -3.35
C VAL A 109 8.26 9.62 -2.08
N CYS A 110 7.52 8.55 -1.75
CA CYS A 110 6.71 8.51 -0.54
C CYS A 110 7.57 8.75 0.72
N LYS A 111 8.73 8.06 0.81
CA LYS A 111 9.67 8.20 1.92
C LYS A 111 10.22 9.63 2.02
N SER A 112 10.66 10.20 0.90
CA SER A 112 11.20 11.56 0.87
C SER A 112 10.14 12.59 1.29
N CYS A 113 8.89 12.44 0.82
CA CYS A 113 7.80 13.33 1.21
C CYS A 113 7.47 13.21 2.70
N GLN A 114 7.49 12.00 3.26
CA GLN A 114 7.23 11.76 4.69
C GLN A 114 8.33 12.33 5.58
N GLU A 115 9.60 12.15 5.22
CA GLU A 115 10.75 12.58 6.00
C GLU A 115 10.92 14.10 5.98
N ASN A 116 10.63 14.75 4.86
CA ASN A 116 10.86 16.19 4.66
C ASN A 116 9.56 17.03 4.72
N MET A 117 8.41 16.42 5.02
CA MET A 117 7.10 17.08 5.00
C MET A 117 6.86 17.81 3.67
N ALA A 118 7.19 17.14 2.57
CA ALA A 118 7.24 17.69 1.23
C ALA A 118 6.06 17.26 0.38
N LEU A 119 5.82 17.97 -0.73
CA LEU A 119 4.79 17.64 -1.71
C LEU A 119 5.38 16.86 -2.87
N GLY A 120 4.85 15.64 -3.10
CA GLY A 120 5.23 14.78 -4.22
C GLY A 120 4.07 14.49 -5.17
N ILE A 121 4.41 14.32 -6.44
CA ILE A 121 3.44 13.89 -7.47
C ILE A 121 3.96 12.65 -8.17
N ILE A 122 3.08 11.64 -8.26
CA ILE A 122 3.35 10.38 -8.94
C ILE A 122 2.34 10.22 -10.08
N VAL A 123 2.85 10.09 -11.29
CA VAL A 123 2.02 9.94 -12.50
C VAL A 123 2.27 8.60 -13.14
N ALA A 124 1.22 7.86 -13.44
CA ALA A 124 1.33 6.58 -14.12
C ALA A 124 0.11 6.30 -15.00
N LYS A 125 0.35 5.65 -16.15
CA LYS A 125 -0.74 5.02 -16.90
C LYS A 125 -1.38 3.91 -16.07
N SER A 126 -2.64 3.59 -16.37
CA SER A 126 -3.33 2.47 -15.74
C SER A 126 -2.54 1.16 -15.89
N GLY A 127 -2.49 0.36 -14.82
CA GLY A 127 -1.80 -0.93 -14.82
C GLY A 127 -0.28 -0.91 -14.60
N TYR A 128 0.35 0.25 -14.40
CA TYR A 128 1.81 0.36 -14.16
C TYR A 128 2.24 0.01 -12.73
N GLY A 129 1.30 -0.31 -11.83
CA GLY A 129 1.62 -0.73 -10.45
C GLY A 129 1.61 0.40 -9.42
N LYS A 130 1.25 1.64 -9.79
CA LYS A 130 1.16 2.82 -8.90
C LYS A 130 0.43 2.51 -7.60
N THR A 131 -0.85 2.16 -7.67
CA THR A 131 -1.69 1.86 -6.50
C THR A 131 -1.14 0.73 -5.65
N HIS A 132 -0.52 -0.30 -6.25
CA HIS A 132 0.10 -1.40 -5.52
C HIS A 132 1.26 -0.90 -4.65
N ALA A 133 2.16 -0.09 -5.19
CA ALA A 133 3.28 0.49 -4.46
C ALA A 133 2.79 1.43 -3.34
N LEU A 134 1.80 2.28 -3.63
CA LEU A 134 1.22 3.21 -2.65
C LEU A 134 0.53 2.47 -1.49
N LYS A 135 -0.28 1.45 -1.77
CA LYS A 135 -0.91 0.61 -0.75
C LYS A 135 0.10 -0.19 0.08
N LYS A 136 1.25 -0.58 -0.50
CA LYS A 136 2.33 -1.21 0.26
C LYS A 136 2.97 -0.19 1.22
N TYR A 137 3.26 1.04 0.76
CA TYR A 137 3.79 2.09 1.62
C TYR A 137 2.80 2.54 2.70
N ALA A 138 1.51 2.53 2.39
CA ALA A 138 0.44 2.88 3.33
C ALA A 138 0.37 1.97 4.59
N LYS A 139 1.01 0.82 4.57
CA LYS A 139 1.17 -0.05 5.76
C LYS A 139 2.21 0.48 6.76
N MET A 140 3.01 1.47 6.36
CA MET A 140 3.99 2.09 7.25
C MET A 140 3.31 2.98 8.29
N PRO A 141 3.93 3.15 9.49
CA PRO A 141 3.41 4.03 10.53
C PRO A 141 3.25 5.47 10.03
N ARG A 142 2.22 6.17 10.53
CA ARG A 142 1.96 7.59 10.22
C ARG A 142 1.70 7.85 8.74
N VAL A 143 1.11 6.90 8.04
CA VAL A 143 0.67 7.06 6.66
C VAL A 143 -0.84 6.96 6.60
N ALA A 144 -1.47 8.03 6.12
CA ALA A 144 -2.89 8.07 5.78
C ALA A 144 -3.03 7.88 4.26
N TYR A 145 -3.85 6.92 3.82
CA TYR A 145 -4.07 6.63 2.42
C TYR A 145 -5.54 6.77 2.05
N ILE A 146 -5.81 7.58 1.04
CA ILE A 146 -7.14 7.70 0.44
C ILE A 146 -7.08 7.40 -1.05
N GLU A 147 -8.07 6.68 -1.54
CA GLU A 147 -8.32 6.43 -2.95
C GLU A 147 -9.52 7.26 -3.38
N CYS A 148 -9.33 8.16 -4.33
CA CYS A 148 -10.35 9.11 -4.74
C CYS A 148 -11.35 8.50 -5.72
N ASP A 149 -12.56 9.03 -5.70
CA ASP A 149 -13.66 8.65 -6.57
C ASP A 149 -14.25 9.89 -7.24
N ASP A 150 -14.79 9.75 -8.45
CA ASP A 150 -15.40 10.84 -9.20
C ASP A 150 -16.64 11.41 -8.47
N THR A 151 -17.30 10.62 -7.64
CA THR A 151 -18.49 11.03 -6.88
C THR A 151 -18.17 11.82 -5.62
N MET A 152 -16.91 11.84 -5.18
CA MET A 152 -16.49 12.55 -3.97
C MET A 152 -16.76 14.06 -4.06
N ALA A 153 -17.57 14.60 -3.15
CA ALA A 153 -17.66 16.04 -2.90
C ALA A 153 -16.53 16.51 -1.95
N CYS A 154 -16.41 17.84 -1.73
CA CYS A 154 -15.43 18.38 -0.81
C CYS A 154 -15.59 17.87 0.63
N ARG A 155 -16.82 17.57 1.05
CA ARG A 155 -17.10 17.04 2.39
C ARG A 155 -16.64 15.60 2.53
N ASP A 156 -16.82 14.80 1.47
CA ASP A 156 -16.43 13.40 1.47
C ASP A 156 -14.91 13.23 1.47
N LEU A 157 -14.20 14.09 0.72
CA LEU A 157 -12.74 14.16 0.75
C LEU A 157 -12.21 14.45 2.17
N VAL A 158 -12.77 15.46 2.83
CA VAL A 158 -12.38 15.84 4.20
C VAL A 158 -12.69 14.71 5.17
N GLU A 159 -13.85 14.07 5.05
CA GLU A 159 -14.24 12.93 5.89
C GLU A 159 -13.33 11.71 5.67
N ALA A 160 -12.95 11.42 4.43
CA ALA A 160 -12.01 10.36 4.12
C ALA A 160 -10.65 10.59 4.79
N ILE A 161 -10.14 11.83 4.79
CA ILE A 161 -8.90 12.18 5.48
C ILE A 161 -9.06 11.99 6.99
N GLU A 162 -10.15 12.53 7.59
CA GLU A 162 -10.41 12.41 9.04
C GLU A 162 -10.44 10.94 9.50
N ILE A 163 -11.11 10.07 8.73
CA ILE A 163 -11.18 8.62 9.05
C ILE A 163 -9.79 7.99 9.02
N GLN A 164 -8.97 8.30 8.00
CA GLN A 164 -7.63 7.71 7.86
C GLN A 164 -6.65 8.15 8.95
N ILE A 165 -6.84 9.32 9.52
CA ILE A 165 -6.02 9.80 10.66
C ILE A 165 -6.63 9.45 12.02
N GLY A 166 -7.68 8.61 12.06
CA GLY A 166 -8.28 8.09 13.28
C GLY A 166 -9.29 9.02 13.97
N MET A 167 -9.82 10.01 13.25
CA MET A 167 -10.91 10.84 13.77
C MET A 167 -12.26 10.15 13.62
N SER A 168 -13.21 10.47 14.50
CA SER A 168 -14.54 9.87 14.50
C SER A 168 -15.31 10.19 13.21
N LYS A 169 -15.92 9.16 12.61
CA LYS A 169 -16.81 9.34 11.47
C LYS A 169 -18.00 10.22 11.83
N GLY A 170 -18.38 11.12 10.92
CA GLY A 170 -19.54 11.99 11.14
C GLY A 170 -19.30 13.15 12.11
N SER A 171 -18.03 13.50 12.38
CA SER A 171 -17.71 14.70 13.17
C SER A 171 -18.41 15.93 12.59
N GLY A 172 -19.23 16.61 13.42
CA GLY A 172 -20.00 17.78 13.01
C GLY A 172 -19.12 18.96 12.62
N GLY A 173 -19.73 19.96 12.00
CA GLY A 173 -19.11 21.23 11.66
C GLY A 173 -19.04 21.52 10.16
N THR A 174 -18.57 22.71 9.85
CA THR A 174 -18.34 23.17 8.48
C THR A 174 -17.10 22.50 7.88
N ILE A 175 -16.96 22.50 6.55
CA ILE A 175 -15.74 22.02 5.88
C ILE A 175 -14.51 22.75 6.44
N TRP A 176 -14.61 24.05 6.65
CA TRP A 176 -13.54 24.88 7.20
C TRP A 176 -13.09 24.40 8.61
N SER A 177 -14.04 24.18 9.53
CA SER A 177 -13.70 23.71 10.88
C SER A 177 -13.09 22.30 10.89
N ARG A 178 -13.54 21.44 9.96
CA ARG A 178 -13.02 20.08 9.79
C ARG A 178 -11.59 20.10 9.23
N VAL A 179 -11.33 20.93 8.21
CA VAL A 179 -9.99 21.12 7.65
C VAL A 179 -9.02 21.66 8.72
N ASN A 180 -9.45 22.59 9.57
CA ASN A 180 -8.60 23.08 10.67
C ASN A 180 -8.26 21.98 11.68
N ARG A 181 -9.21 21.11 12.05
CA ARG A 181 -8.90 19.97 12.92
C ARG A 181 -7.89 18.99 12.29
N ILE A 182 -7.95 18.79 10.96
CA ILE A 182 -6.96 17.98 10.24
C ILE A 182 -5.57 18.64 10.32
N ARG A 183 -5.48 19.95 10.14
CA ARG A 183 -4.22 20.71 10.27
C ARG A 183 -3.66 20.62 11.67
N ASP A 184 -4.50 20.83 12.69
CA ASP A 184 -4.12 20.73 14.10
C ASP A 184 -3.59 19.32 14.42
N PHE A 185 -4.23 18.29 13.86
CA PHE A 185 -3.77 16.92 14.00
C PHE A 185 -2.37 16.71 13.40
N PHE A 186 -2.12 17.16 12.19
CA PHE A 186 -0.82 17.01 11.55
C PHE A 186 0.26 17.83 12.24
N ASN A 187 -0.04 19.04 12.71
CA ASN A 187 0.88 19.86 13.49
C ASN A 187 1.23 19.27 14.87
N ALA A 188 0.30 18.49 15.44
CA ALA A 188 0.53 17.78 16.69
C ALA A 188 1.23 16.41 16.51
N ASN A 189 1.31 15.88 15.28
CA ASN A 189 1.82 14.56 14.99
C ASN A 189 2.81 14.62 13.81
N GLU A 190 4.07 14.87 14.10
CA GLU A 190 5.13 15.03 13.13
C GLU A 190 5.31 13.82 12.19
N ARG A 191 5.81 14.08 11.00
CA ARG A 191 6.17 13.08 9.98
C ARG A 191 5.01 12.17 9.55
N TYR A 192 3.81 12.72 9.48
CA TYR A 192 2.72 12.07 8.76
C TYR A 192 2.88 12.22 7.25
N LEU A 193 2.44 11.19 6.53
CA LEU A 193 2.27 11.23 5.08
C LEU A 193 0.80 11.05 4.75
N LEU A 194 0.24 11.95 3.96
CA LEU A 194 -1.07 11.79 3.35
C LEU A 194 -0.89 11.39 1.88
N ILE A 195 -1.29 10.17 1.53
CA ILE A 195 -1.29 9.66 0.17
C ILE A 195 -2.70 9.80 -0.40
N ILE A 196 -2.79 10.46 -1.56
CA ILE A 196 -4.03 10.69 -2.30
C ILE A 196 -3.89 10.00 -3.67
N ASP A 197 -4.45 8.81 -3.79
CA ASP A 197 -4.43 8.04 -5.04
C ASP A 197 -5.66 8.35 -5.91
N GLU A 198 -5.52 8.16 -7.23
CA GLU A 198 -6.56 8.48 -8.23
C GLU A 198 -7.01 9.96 -8.16
N ALA A 199 -6.08 10.86 -7.84
CA ALA A 199 -6.36 12.28 -7.57
C ALA A 199 -6.82 13.06 -8.83
N ASP A 200 -6.59 12.56 -10.01
CA ASP A 200 -7.17 13.10 -11.24
C ASP A 200 -8.71 13.11 -11.23
N LYS A 201 -9.35 12.22 -10.46
CA LYS A 201 -10.79 12.20 -10.21
C LYS A 201 -11.29 13.37 -9.35
N LEU A 202 -10.41 14.01 -8.58
CA LEU A 202 -10.74 15.20 -7.80
C LEU A 202 -10.83 16.47 -8.66
N ILE A 203 -10.20 16.44 -9.83
CA ILE A 203 -10.07 17.62 -10.69
C ILE A 203 -11.26 17.69 -11.65
N ASN A 204 -11.98 18.79 -11.54
CA ASN A 204 -13.06 19.10 -12.44
C ASN A 204 -12.75 20.43 -13.16
N LYS A 205 -12.95 20.50 -14.46
CA LYS A 205 -12.71 21.71 -15.26
C LYS A 205 -13.47 22.94 -14.76
N TYR A 206 -14.54 22.76 -14.01
CA TYR A 206 -15.38 23.84 -13.46
C TYR A 206 -15.03 24.23 -12.04
N THR A 207 -14.28 23.41 -11.29
CA THR A 207 -13.95 23.70 -9.89
C THR A 207 -12.67 22.99 -9.44
N GLN A 208 -11.81 23.74 -8.79
CA GLN A 208 -10.55 23.29 -8.21
C GLN A 208 -10.62 23.19 -6.69
N LYS A 209 -11.83 23.34 -6.09
CA LYS A 209 -12.03 23.46 -4.64
C LYS A 209 -11.40 22.30 -3.85
N LYS A 210 -11.49 21.07 -4.38
CA LYS A 210 -10.92 19.88 -3.70
C LYS A 210 -9.39 19.97 -3.65
N MET A 211 -8.74 20.34 -4.74
CA MET A 211 -7.29 20.53 -4.78
C MET A 211 -6.84 21.69 -3.90
N GLU A 212 -7.61 22.78 -3.84
CA GLU A 212 -7.33 23.91 -2.94
C GLU A 212 -7.47 23.53 -1.46
N ILE A 213 -8.35 22.60 -1.09
CA ILE A 213 -8.41 22.03 0.27
C ILE A 213 -7.12 21.30 0.57
N ILE A 214 -6.66 20.41 -0.33
CA ILE A 214 -5.41 19.65 -0.16
C ILE A 214 -4.23 20.61 -0.04
N ARG A 215 -4.14 21.61 -0.93
CA ARG A 215 -3.11 22.63 -0.87
C ARG A 215 -3.15 23.40 0.47
N GLY A 216 -4.34 23.78 0.91
CA GLY A 216 -4.51 24.47 2.17
C GLY A 216 -4.15 23.65 3.39
N ILE A 217 -4.27 22.32 3.34
CA ILE A 217 -3.75 21.41 4.37
C ILE A 217 -2.22 21.43 4.33
N PHE A 218 -1.62 21.24 3.14
CA PHE A 218 -0.17 21.26 2.97
C PHE A 218 0.46 22.57 3.43
N ASP A 219 -0.09 23.73 2.99
CA ASP A 219 0.47 25.06 3.29
C ASP A 219 0.42 25.43 4.78
N GLN A 220 -0.44 24.80 5.58
CA GLN A 220 -0.73 25.20 6.96
C GLN A 220 -0.57 24.07 7.99
N SER A 221 0.11 22.99 7.61
CA SER A 221 0.42 21.90 8.54
C SER A 221 1.70 21.16 8.19
N ASP A 222 2.31 20.54 9.19
CA ASP A 222 3.55 19.78 9.08
C ASP A 222 3.26 18.34 8.60
N VAL A 223 2.92 18.21 7.31
CA VAL A 223 2.55 16.94 6.69
C VAL A 223 3.20 16.77 5.34
N GLY A 224 3.75 15.59 5.06
CA GLY A 224 4.10 15.20 3.70
C GLY A 224 2.84 14.84 2.92
N ILE A 225 2.74 15.23 1.66
CA ILE A 225 1.62 14.84 0.78
C ILE A 225 2.16 14.21 -0.49
N VAL A 226 1.63 13.04 -0.85
CA VAL A 226 1.84 12.42 -2.16
C VAL A 226 0.52 12.36 -2.89
N ILE A 227 0.49 12.99 -4.07
CA ILE A 227 -0.66 12.97 -4.97
C ILE A 227 -0.33 12.07 -6.15
N ALA A 228 -1.17 11.10 -6.41
CA ALA A 228 -0.95 10.12 -7.46
C ALA A 228 -2.17 10.02 -8.39
N GLY A 229 -1.92 9.85 -9.67
CA GLY A 229 -2.98 9.75 -10.66
C GLY A 229 -2.49 9.37 -12.05
N GLU A 230 -3.39 9.45 -13.02
CA GLU A 230 -3.10 9.21 -14.42
C GLU A 230 -2.44 10.44 -15.09
N PRO A 231 -1.91 10.34 -16.34
CA PRO A 231 -1.28 11.45 -17.04
C PRO A 231 -2.14 12.73 -17.13
N ARG A 232 -3.45 12.60 -17.04
CA ARG A 232 -4.38 13.73 -16.96
C ARG A 232 -4.10 14.61 -15.74
N LEU A 233 -3.74 14.04 -14.60
CA LEU A 233 -3.37 14.77 -13.39
C LEU A 233 -2.23 15.76 -13.66
N GLU A 234 -1.18 15.30 -14.34
CA GLU A 234 -0.03 16.13 -14.71
C GLU A 234 -0.44 17.31 -15.61
N ALA A 235 -1.27 17.06 -16.62
CA ALA A 235 -1.74 18.07 -17.54
C ALA A 235 -2.58 19.15 -16.83
N GLU A 236 -3.48 18.74 -15.94
CA GLU A 236 -4.33 19.65 -15.17
C GLU A 236 -3.53 20.47 -14.16
N ILE A 237 -2.54 19.90 -13.50
CA ILE A 237 -1.67 20.62 -12.58
C ILE A 237 -0.86 21.67 -13.33
N LYS A 238 -0.25 21.33 -14.46
CA LYS A 238 0.53 22.27 -15.27
C LYS A 238 -0.34 23.37 -15.88
N GLY A 239 -1.55 23.04 -16.31
CA GLY A 239 -2.45 23.98 -16.99
C GLY A 239 -3.23 24.89 -16.03
N ASN A 240 -3.80 24.32 -14.99
CA ASN A 240 -4.85 24.97 -14.20
C ASN A 240 -4.47 25.19 -12.73
N LEU A 241 -3.43 24.54 -12.22
CA LEU A 241 -3.05 24.54 -10.80
C LEU A 241 -1.63 25.06 -10.58
N ALA A 242 -1.24 26.15 -11.23
CA ALA A 242 0.11 26.71 -11.13
C ALA A 242 0.58 26.95 -9.68
N ARG A 243 -0.34 27.37 -8.79
CA ARG A 243 -0.04 27.54 -7.35
C ARG A 243 0.30 26.23 -6.66
N PHE A 244 -0.26 25.12 -7.11
CA PHE A 244 0.04 23.79 -6.64
C PHE A 244 1.37 23.28 -7.20
N ALA A 245 1.58 23.50 -8.51
CA ALA A 245 2.81 23.12 -9.20
C ALA A 245 4.07 23.77 -8.56
N ASN A 246 3.98 25.02 -8.12
CA ASN A 246 5.09 25.76 -7.49
C ASN A 246 5.49 25.24 -6.09
N ARG A 247 4.74 24.30 -5.52
CA ARG A 247 5.03 23.69 -4.19
C ARG A 247 5.55 22.27 -4.31
N MET A 248 5.68 21.80 -5.54
CA MET A 248 6.08 20.41 -5.81
C MET A 248 7.59 20.26 -5.60
N ASP A 249 7.95 19.41 -4.63
CA ASP A 249 9.35 19.08 -4.34
C ASP A 249 9.80 17.82 -5.09
N PHE A 250 8.90 16.85 -5.24
CA PHE A 250 9.19 15.57 -5.87
C PHE A 250 8.19 15.24 -6.97
N TYR A 251 8.71 14.84 -8.11
CA TYR A 251 7.91 14.40 -9.25
C TYR A 251 8.47 13.08 -9.79
N TYR A 252 7.59 12.10 -9.96
CA TYR A 252 7.97 10.86 -10.62
C TYR A 252 6.89 10.39 -11.59
N LYS A 253 7.29 10.08 -12.82
CA LYS A 253 6.43 9.49 -13.85
C LYS A 253 6.90 8.06 -14.09
N LEU A 254 6.04 7.10 -13.81
CA LEU A 254 6.31 5.68 -14.04
C LEU A 254 6.55 5.44 -15.54
N LYS A 255 7.56 4.64 -15.81
CA LYS A 255 8.01 4.35 -17.19
C LYS A 255 7.46 3.03 -17.73
N GLY A 256 6.91 2.19 -16.85
CA GLY A 256 6.53 0.82 -17.16
C GLY A 256 7.72 -0.14 -17.06
N LEU A 257 7.47 -1.41 -17.37
CA LEU A 257 8.50 -2.45 -17.28
C LEU A 257 9.51 -2.33 -18.42
N SER A 258 10.78 -2.56 -18.09
CA SER A 258 11.85 -2.79 -19.07
C SER A 258 11.86 -4.26 -19.51
N PRO A 259 12.47 -4.59 -20.67
CA PRO A 259 12.65 -5.97 -21.11
C PRO A 259 13.37 -6.85 -20.05
N GLN A 260 14.33 -6.28 -19.34
CA GLN A 260 15.04 -7.02 -18.30
C GLN A 260 14.14 -7.33 -17.11
N GLU A 261 13.34 -6.39 -16.64
CA GLU A 261 12.39 -6.62 -15.55
C GLU A 261 11.33 -7.67 -15.89
N VAL A 262 10.93 -7.77 -17.16
CA VAL A 262 10.04 -8.86 -17.61
C VAL A 262 10.76 -10.21 -17.49
N LYS A 263 12.03 -10.30 -17.89
CA LYS A 263 12.84 -11.53 -17.73
C LYS A 263 13.00 -11.89 -16.25
N ASP A 264 13.32 -10.91 -15.41
CA ASP A 264 13.49 -11.10 -13.97
C ASP A 264 12.18 -11.57 -13.30
N TYR A 265 11.04 -11.00 -13.72
CA TYR A 265 9.72 -11.44 -13.27
C TYR A 265 9.37 -12.87 -13.68
N MET A 266 9.82 -13.28 -14.88
CA MET A 266 9.61 -14.61 -15.42
C MET A 266 10.67 -15.63 -14.96
N GLU A 267 11.65 -15.21 -14.17
CA GLU A 267 12.72 -16.09 -13.68
C GLU A 267 12.16 -17.30 -12.93
N GLY A 268 12.67 -18.49 -13.29
CA GLY A 268 12.28 -19.79 -12.70
C GLY A 268 11.01 -20.42 -13.31
N TYR A 269 10.42 -19.82 -14.36
CA TYR A 269 9.49 -20.52 -15.23
C TYR A 269 10.26 -21.11 -16.42
N ASP A 270 9.86 -22.30 -16.88
CA ASP A 270 10.37 -22.89 -18.13
C ASP A 270 9.64 -22.23 -19.31
N VAL A 271 10.28 -21.24 -19.91
CA VAL A 271 9.72 -20.40 -20.99
C VAL A 271 10.57 -20.54 -22.23
N ASP A 272 9.97 -20.90 -23.37
CA ASP A 272 10.69 -20.88 -24.62
C ASP A 272 11.03 -19.45 -25.09
N ASP A 273 12.07 -19.32 -25.93
CA ASP A 273 12.56 -18.01 -26.38
C ASP A 273 11.49 -17.19 -27.12
N ALA A 274 10.64 -17.83 -27.90
CA ALA A 274 9.57 -17.17 -28.64
C ALA A 274 8.49 -16.65 -27.69
N ALA A 275 8.10 -17.43 -26.67
CA ALA A 275 7.17 -17.02 -25.63
C ALA A 275 7.74 -15.87 -24.79
N MET A 276 9.03 -15.93 -24.43
CA MET A 276 9.68 -14.85 -23.67
C MET A 276 9.68 -13.53 -24.48
N MET A 277 10.00 -13.58 -25.75
CA MET A 277 9.96 -12.41 -26.62
C MET A 277 8.55 -11.83 -26.73
N GLU A 278 7.52 -12.67 -26.77
CA GLU A 278 6.13 -12.25 -26.80
C GLU A 278 5.71 -11.58 -25.47
N PHE A 279 6.09 -12.14 -24.32
CA PHE A 279 5.86 -11.48 -23.02
C PHE A 279 6.52 -10.10 -22.97
N ILE A 280 7.77 -10.00 -23.40
CA ILE A 280 8.51 -8.71 -23.44
C ILE A 280 7.76 -7.73 -24.36
N SER A 281 7.47 -8.15 -25.60
CA SER A 281 6.80 -7.30 -26.59
C SER A 281 5.47 -6.73 -26.06
N ARG A 282 4.65 -7.57 -25.43
CA ARG A 282 3.36 -7.15 -24.86
C ARG A 282 3.50 -6.26 -23.63
N ALA A 283 4.36 -6.65 -22.69
CA ALA A 283 4.51 -5.92 -21.43
C ALA A 283 5.15 -4.54 -21.62
N THR A 284 6.04 -4.39 -22.60
CA THR A 284 6.79 -3.14 -22.86
C THR A 284 6.23 -2.32 -24.01
N ASN A 285 5.11 -2.73 -24.61
CA ASN A 285 4.46 -1.97 -25.69
C ASN A 285 4.13 -0.55 -25.22
N ALA A 286 4.52 0.46 -25.99
CA ALA A 286 4.36 1.87 -25.61
C ALA A 286 2.90 2.32 -25.40
N GLN A 287 1.94 1.67 -26.09
CA GLN A 287 0.52 2.02 -26.04
C GLN A 287 -0.25 1.19 -25.02
N THR A 288 -0.09 -0.12 -25.05
CA THR A 288 -0.90 -1.09 -24.29
C THR A 288 -0.14 -1.82 -23.20
N GLY A 289 1.21 -1.79 -23.25
CA GLY A 289 2.07 -2.52 -22.31
C GLY A 289 1.96 -2.00 -20.89
N CYS A 290 1.82 -2.90 -19.94
CA CYS A 290 1.82 -2.58 -18.52
C CYS A 290 2.03 -3.84 -17.66
N PHE A 291 2.38 -3.62 -16.38
CA PHE A 291 2.56 -4.71 -15.43
C PHE A 291 1.29 -5.55 -15.26
N ARG A 292 0.12 -4.92 -15.22
CA ARG A 292 -1.18 -5.61 -15.12
C ARG A 292 -1.41 -6.59 -16.27
N LEU A 293 -0.99 -6.22 -17.48
CA LEU A 293 -1.11 -7.07 -18.66
C LEU A 293 -0.21 -8.31 -18.54
N LEU A 294 1.07 -8.11 -18.18
CA LEU A 294 2.02 -9.19 -17.93
C LEU A 294 1.49 -10.16 -16.87
N ASP A 295 1.07 -9.62 -15.75
CA ASP A 295 0.56 -10.37 -14.61
C ASP A 295 -0.69 -11.21 -14.96
N ARG A 296 -1.66 -10.63 -15.66
CA ARG A 296 -2.88 -11.32 -16.09
C ARG A 296 -2.58 -12.38 -17.15
N THR A 297 -1.67 -12.09 -18.09
CA THR A 297 -1.23 -13.08 -19.10
C THR A 297 -0.60 -14.28 -18.42
N LEU A 298 0.33 -14.05 -17.47
CA LEU A 298 0.97 -15.12 -16.72
C LEU A 298 -0.04 -15.95 -15.90
N ASN A 299 -1.02 -15.31 -15.28
CA ASN A 299 -2.08 -16.02 -14.53
C ASN A 299 -2.87 -16.97 -15.45
N ASN A 300 -3.24 -16.52 -16.65
CA ASN A 300 -3.95 -17.36 -17.62
C ASN A 300 -3.05 -18.48 -18.15
N VAL A 301 -1.78 -18.20 -18.40
CA VAL A 301 -0.79 -19.21 -18.80
C VAL A 301 -0.65 -20.30 -17.74
N ILE A 302 -0.46 -19.93 -16.47
CA ILE A 302 -0.36 -20.89 -15.35
C ILE A 302 -1.63 -21.75 -15.25
N ARG A 303 -2.81 -21.17 -15.48
CA ARG A 303 -4.06 -21.91 -15.48
C ARG A 303 -4.10 -22.95 -16.61
N ILE A 304 -3.76 -22.54 -17.84
CA ILE A 304 -3.72 -23.45 -19.01
C ILE A 304 -2.71 -24.57 -18.80
N LEU A 305 -1.52 -24.26 -18.27
CA LEU A 305 -0.49 -25.27 -17.98
C LEU A 305 -1.03 -26.32 -16.99
N LYS A 306 -1.71 -25.88 -15.92
CA LYS A 306 -2.32 -26.79 -14.93
C LYS A 306 -3.42 -27.67 -15.54
N GLU A 307 -4.30 -27.10 -16.37
CA GLU A 307 -5.39 -27.80 -17.03
C GLU A 307 -4.86 -28.86 -18.02
N ASN A 308 -3.73 -28.56 -18.68
CA ASN A 308 -3.14 -29.47 -19.68
C ASN A 308 -2.06 -30.42 -19.12
N GLY A 309 -1.71 -30.31 -17.82
CA GLY A 309 -0.60 -31.08 -17.24
C GLY A 309 0.77 -30.77 -17.84
N GLN A 310 0.95 -29.54 -18.34
CA GLN A 310 2.19 -29.08 -18.98
C GLN A 310 2.98 -28.18 -18.01
N THR A 311 4.31 -28.11 -18.21
CA THR A 311 5.20 -27.29 -17.38
C THR A 311 5.87 -26.17 -18.18
N GLN A 312 6.08 -26.39 -19.48
CA GLN A 312 6.77 -25.45 -20.36
C GLN A 312 5.79 -24.42 -20.96
N ILE A 313 6.15 -23.16 -20.86
CA ILE A 313 5.43 -22.02 -21.45
C ILE A 313 5.89 -21.84 -22.90
N THR A 314 5.02 -22.16 -23.82
CA THR A 314 5.28 -22.02 -25.25
C THR A 314 4.50 -20.85 -25.85
N MET A 315 4.93 -20.35 -27.01
CA MET A 315 4.24 -19.31 -27.76
C MET A 315 2.76 -19.62 -27.99
N LYS A 316 2.41 -20.89 -28.23
CA LYS A 316 1.03 -21.34 -28.42
C LYS A 316 0.19 -21.08 -27.16
N ILE A 317 0.73 -21.38 -25.97
CA ILE A 317 0.04 -21.18 -24.69
C ILE A 317 -0.12 -19.69 -24.38
N VAL A 318 0.91 -18.88 -24.66
CA VAL A 318 0.83 -17.41 -24.47
C VAL A 318 -0.26 -16.82 -25.36
N ASN A 319 -0.35 -17.22 -26.62
CA ASN A 319 -1.41 -16.78 -27.52
C ASN A 319 -2.80 -17.23 -27.05
N GLN A 320 -2.94 -18.48 -26.60
CA GLN A 320 -4.19 -18.97 -26.04
C GLN A 320 -4.60 -18.16 -24.78
N ALA A 321 -3.65 -17.90 -23.88
CA ALA A 321 -3.89 -17.08 -22.68
C ALA A 321 -4.31 -15.65 -23.01
N SER A 322 -3.73 -15.08 -24.05
CA SER A 322 -4.04 -13.73 -24.52
C SER A 322 -5.44 -13.62 -25.14
N ASN A 323 -5.86 -14.63 -25.89
CA ASN A 323 -7.20 -14.67 -26.49
C ASN A 323 -8.33 -14.77 -25.43
N MET A 324 -7.98 -15.08 -24.18
CA MET A 324 -8.93 -15.04 -23.04
C MET A 324 -9.13 -13.64 -22.47
N MET A 325 -8.38 -12.65 -22.97
CA MET A 325 -8.43 -11.27 -22.48
C MET A 325 -8.93 -10.35 -23.59
N MET A 326 -9.82 -9.42 -23.23
CA MET A 326 -10.20 -8.32 -24.09
C MET A 326 -9.08 -7.26 -24.00
N LEU A 327 -8.27 -7.13 -25.04
CA LEU A 327 -7.18 -6.14 -25.17
C LEU A 327 -7.33 -5.38 -26.46
#